data_68b9f8ea0af21501427a3304233ac696
#
_entry.id   68b9f8ea0af21501427a3304233ac696
#
_cell.length_a   1.000
_cell.length_b   1.000
_cell.length_c   1.000
_cell.angle_alpha   90.00
_cell.angle_beta   90.00
_cell.angle_gamma   90.00
#
_symmetry.space_group_name_H-M   'P 1'
#
loop_
_entity.id
_entity.type
_entity.pdbx_description
1 polymer ?
#
loop_
_entity_poly.entity_id
_entity_poly.type
_entity_poly.pdbx_seq_one_letter_code
_entity_poly.pdbx_strand_id
1 'polypeptide(L)'
;MGTFEHDLTKGNIWKQLVKFAVPFFISNLIQSLYSLVDLIILGHFGGTNSISAANIGGQVLVILTNLAAGLAGGGTVMIGNYLGSKQKDKINGTISTLLITLMVMAAVFMVLLFIFEHPLLRLLDTPDEAYGQAGQYMFICSIGLLFIYGYNALSAIMRGLGDSRTPMIFVIIACAINIILDLVLVAGFHMGAGGAAFATIFAQGCSMLFCILYLKRHDFMFDFRASSFHFVKEEFHTLLRCGLPLSIQMVGTNFSFLILTTFINRAGGVDASAAAGIVNNFNGFAILPQAAFSSAAAAMIAQNMGKGDIKRSEKTMHCCLALCLGVSVIVFALMHIFPEQIFYLFGVNADVLVYGLPYIYAFSFEYIGLPFIMSFNAVSAATGNGWITLVTNMISAFIVRIPLAYVLAFLCELGVRGIAISIPIATAVGAIIQFLF
;
A
#
# COMPACT_ATOMS: atom_id res chain seq x y z
N MET A 1 -19.09 -17.06 18.29
CA MET A 1 -18.11 -16.17 17.65
C MET A 1 -17.27 -15.57 18.75
N GLY A 2 -15.96 -15.60 18.60
CA GLY A 2 -15.05 -14.95 19.54
C GLY A 2 -15.13 -13.42 19.46
N THR A 3 -14.49 -12.70 20.39
CA THR A 3 -14.52 -11.24 20.49
C THR A 3 -14.06 -10.53 19.20
N PHE A 4 -13.19 -11.16 18.41
CA PHE A 4 -12.60 -10.61 17.17
C PHE A 4 -13.24 -11.18 15.89
N GLU A 5 -14.16 -12.17 16.01
CA GLU A 5 -14.84 -12.77 14.87
C GLU A 5 -16.07 -11.93 14.51
N HIS A 6 -16.03 -11.22 13.38
CA HIS A 6 -17.19 -10.48 12.88
C HIS A 6 -17.78 -11.14 11.65
N ASP A 7 -19.08 -11.53 11.74
CA ASP A 7 -19.82 -12.14 10.64
C ASP A 7 -20.21 -11.09 9.59
N LEU A 8 -19.44 -11.04 8.50
CA LEU A 8 -19.71 -10.17 7.36
C LEU A 8 -20.67 -10.81 6.33
N THR A 9 -21.18 -12.02 6.63
CA THR A 9 -22.08 -12.76 5.74
C THR A 9 -23.57 -12.46 5.96
N LYS A 10 -23.93 -11.57 6.89
CA LYS A 10 -25.30 -11.21 7.24
C LYS A 10 -25.50 -9.70 7.26
N GLY A 11 -26.75 -9.26 7.17
CA GLY A 11 -27.12 -7.85 7.28
C GLY A 11 -26.97 -7.04 5.98
N ASN A 12 -27.10 -5.71 6.07
CA ASN A 12 -27.04 -4.81 4.92
C ASN A 12 -25.60 -4.66 4.42
N ILE A 13 -25.35 -4.96 3.15
CA ILE A 13 -24.03 -4.98 2.53
C ILE A 13 -23.41 -3.58 2.51
N TRP A 14 -24.16 -2.55 2.11
CA TRP A 14 -23.67 -1.17 2.06
C TRP A 14 -23.16 -0.70 3.41
N LYS A 15 -24.00 -0.87 4.44
CA LYS A 15 -23.66 -0.48 5.81
C LYS A 15 -22.44 -1.22 6.35
N GLN A 16 -22.35 -2.52 6.05
CA GLN A 16 -21.21 -3.34 6.48
C GLN A 16 -19.93 -2.94 5.75
N LEU A 17 -19.99 -2.77 4.43
CA LEU A 17 -18.83 -2.43 3.63
C LEU A 17 -18.26 -1.07 4.06
N VAL A 18 -19.09 -0.04 4.21
CA VAL A 18 -18.65 1.27 4.68
C VAL A 18 -18.11 1.19 6.11
N LYS A 19 -18.84 0.55 7.03
CA LYS A 19 -18.41 0.40 8.43
C LYS A 19 -17.06 -0.32 8.57
N PHE A 20 -16.79 -1.29 7.69
CA PHE A 20 -15.56 -2.06 7.68
C PHE A 20 -14.43 -1.34 6.94
N ALA A 21 -14.73 -0.58 5.87
CA ALA A 21 -13.74 0.17 5.10
C ALA A 21 -13.25 1.45 5.80
N VAL A 22 -14.10 2.15 6.58
CA VAL A 22 -13.73 3.41 7.23
C VAL A 22 -12.48 3.28 8.12
N PRO A 23 -12.32 2.26 8.98
CA PRO A 23 -11.10 2.09 9.75
C PRO A 23 -9.85 1.85 8.87
N PHE A 24 -9.98 1.17 7.72
CA PHE A 24 -8.88 1.04 6.75
C PHE A 24 -8.48 2.38 6.17
N PHE A 25 -9.47 3.15 5.73
CA PHE A 25 -9.24 4.49 5.19
C PHE A 25 -8.52 5.37 6.21
N ILE A 26 -9.01 5.40 7.46
CA ILE A 26 -8.39 6.18 8.54
C ILE A 26 -6.96 5.70 8.80
N SER A 27 -6.71 4.38 8.85
CA SER A 27 -5.36 3.83 9.02
C SER A 27 -4.40 4.30 7.93
N ASN A 28 -4.81 4.18 6.66
CA ASN A 28 -3.99 4.57 5.53
C ASN A 28 -3.77 6.09 5.48
N LEU A 29 -4.80 6.87 5.79
CA LEU A 29 -4.70 8.33 5.86
C LEU A 29 -3.71 8.77 6.94
N ILE A 30 -3.82 8.20 8.13
CA ILE A 30 -2.90 8.49 9.24
C ILE A 30 -1.47 8.10 8.87
N GLN A 31 -1.25 6.94 8.24
CA GLN A 31 0.06 6.53 7.76
C GLN A 31 0.64 7.50 6.71
N SER A 32 -0.18 7.98 5.78
CA SER A 32 0.26 8.97 4.80
C SER A 32 0.58 10.32 5.44
N LEU A 33 -0.23 10.75 6.41
CA LEU A 33 0.00 12.00 7.14
C LEU A 33 1.25 11.95 8.01
N TYR A 34 1.49 10.87 8.75
CA TYR A 34 2.70 10.81 9.58
C TYR A 34 3.96 10.76 8.71
N SER A 35 3.94 10.10 7.55
CA SER A 35 5.08 10.11 6.62
C SER A 35 5.41 11.52 6.12
N LEU A 36 4.40 12.38 5.92
CA LEU A 36 4.61 13.79 5.60
C LEU A 36 5.19 14.57 6.80
N VAL A 37 4.68 14.32 8.01
CA VAL A 37 5.18 14.97 9.24
C VAL A 37 6.63 14.59 9.48
N ASP A 38 6.99 13.33 9.30
CA ASP A 38 8.37 12.84 9.41
C ASP A 38 9.31 13.57 8.45
N LEU A 39 8.93 13.72 7.16
CA LEU A 39 9.69 14.49 6.18
C LEU A 39 9.78 15.98 6.53
N ILE A 40 8.74 16.58 7.09
CA ILE A 40 8.76 17.98 7.53
C ILE A 40 9.72 18.16 8.71
N ILE A 41 9.68 17.26 9.70
CA ILE A 41 10.60 17.32 10.86
C ILE A 41 12.04 17.12 10.39
N LEU A 42 12.31 16.14 9.53
CA LEU A 42 13.62 15.93 8.92
C LEU A 42 14.09 17.15 8.14
N GLY A 43 13.19 17.79 7.37
CA GLY A 43 13.53 18.98 6.58
C GLY A 43 13.92 20.18 7.42
N HIS A 44 13.22 20.42 8.51
CA HIS A 44 13.48 21.56 9.38
C HIS A 44 14.69 21.38 10.30
N PHE A 45 14.91 20.18 10.81
CA PHE A 45 15.90 19.92 11.86
C PHE A 45 17.06 19.03 11.41
N GLY A 46 16.87 18.16 10.39
CA GLY A 46 17.88 17.22 9.92
C GLY A 46 18.71 17.74 8.72
N GLY A 47 18.20 18.74 8.01
CA GLY A 47 18.83 19.29 6.81
C GLY A 47 18.65 18.43 5.55
N THR A 48 19.14 18.96 4.40
CA THR A 48 18.95 18.34 3.07
C THR A 48 19.55 16.95 2.94
N ASN A 49 20.70 16.70 3.56
CA ASN A 49 21.35 15.39 3.53
C ASN A 49 20.51 14.30 4.22
N SER A 50 19.84 14.65 5.34
CA SER A 50 18.96 13.72 6.04
C SER A 50 17.71 13.40 5.24
N ILE A 51 17.12 14.37 4.53
CA ILE A 51 16.00 14.14 3.61
C ILE A 51 16.42 13.20 2.49
N SER A 52 17.57 13.47 1.85
CA SER A 52 18.11 12.64 0.77
C SER A 52 18.35 11.21 1.26
N ALA A 53 18.96 11.04 2.41
CA ALA A 53 19.23 9.74 3.03
C ALA A 53 17.94 8.95 3.32
N ALA A 54 16.94 9.59 3.93
CA ALA A 54 15.66 8.97 4.23
C ALA A 54 14.88 8.59 2.95
N ASN A 55 14.90 9.43 1.91
CA ASN A 55 14.26 9.14 0.64
C ASN A 55 14.92 7.94 -0.06
N ILE A 56 16.25 7.90 -0.15
CA ILE A 56 16.97 6.81 -0.82
C ILE A 56 16.78 5.50 -0.06
N GLY A 57 17.03 5.48 1.25
CA GLY A 57 16.83 4.30 2.08
C GLY A 57 15.36 3.86 2.12
N GLY A 58 14.43 4.82 2.17
CA GLY A 58 12.99 4.60 2.16
C GLY A 58 12.47 3.90 0.90
N GLN A 59 13.03 4.15 -0.28
CA GLN A 59 12.61 3.47 -1.53
C GLN A 59 12.80 1.96 -1.45
N VAL A 60 13.91 1.49 -0.92
CA VAL A 60 14.16 0.05 -0.74
C VAL A 60 13.15 -0.56 0.22
N LEU A 61 12.88 0.13 1.33
CA LEU A 61 11.92 -0.33 2.33
C LEU A 61 10.50 -0.38 1.81
N VAL A 62 10.08 0.57 0.99
CA VAL A 62 8.74 0.57 0.34
C VAL A 62 8.56 -0.70 -0.49
N ILE A 63 9.56 -1.11 -1.28
CA ILE A 63 9.50 -2.34 -2.07
C ILE A 63 9.33 -3.56 -1.15
N LEU A 64 10.14 -3.67 -0.10
CA LEU A 64 10.09 -4.79 0.85
C LEU A 64 8.77 -4.82 1.63
N THR A 65 8.28 -3.65 2.06
CA THR A 65 6.99 -3.53 2.76
C THR A 65 5.82 -3.91 1.86
N ASN A 66 5.85 -3.55 0.57
CA ASN A 66 4.84 -3.96 -0.40
C ASN A 66 4.81 -5.47 -0.63
N LEU A 67 5.98 -6.14 -0.60
CA LEU A 67 6.02 -7.60 -0.64
C LEU A 67 5.32 -8.22 0.58
N ALA A 68 5.57 -7.69 1.78
CA ALA A 68 4.89 -8.14 2.99
C ALA A 68 3.38 -7.89 2.92
N ALA A 69 2.96 -6.69 2.50
CA ALA A 69 1.56 -6.30 2.42
C ALA A 69 0.77 -7.18 1.44
N GLY A 70 1.34 -7.54 0.29
CA GLY A 70 0.71 -8.45 -0.66
C GLY A 70 0.51 -9.86 -0.10
N LEU A 71 1.55 -10.45 0.52
CA LEU A 71 1.43 -11.76 1.18
C LEU A 71 0.45 -11.71 2.35
N ALA A 72 0.50 -10.67 3.18
CA ALA A 72 -0.44 -10.46 4.26
C ALA A 72 -1.88 -10.35 3.75
N GLY A 73 -2.10 -9.66 2.61
CA GLY A 73 -3.39 -9.62 1.92
C GLY A 73 -3.92 -11.00 1.54
N GLY A 74 -3.05 -11.89 1.03
CA GLY A 74 -3.39 -13.30 0.80
C GLY A 74 -3.86 -14.00 2.08
N GLY A 75 -3.17 -13.78 3.20
CA GLY A 75 -3.56 -14.29 4.51
C GLY A 75 -4.94 -13.79 4.97
N THR A 76 -5.25 -12.49 4.73
CA THR A 76 -6.58 -11.91 5.00
C THR A 76 -7.69 -12.68 4.29
N VAL A 77 -7.49 -12.97 3.01
CA VAL A 77 -8.46 -13.68 2.17
C VAL A 77 -8.65 -15.13 2.63
N MET A 78 -7.55 -15.84 2.91
CA MET A 78 -7.60 -17.23 3.40
C MET A 78 -8.37 -17.33 4.71
N ILE A 79 -8.03 -16.49 5.69
CA ILE A 79 -8.71 -16.46 7.00
C ILE A 79 -10.18 -16.11 6.83
N GLY A 80 -10.52 -15.13 5.98
CA GLY A 80 -11.90 -14.77 5.67
C GLY A 80 -12.69 -15.95 5.09
N ASN A 81 -12.12 -16.68 4.14
CA ASN A 81 -12.73 -17.83 3.52
C ASN A 81 -12.96 -18.97 4.53
N TYR A 82 -11.96 -19.30 5.36
CA TYR A 82 -12.08 -20.31 6.40
C TYR A 82 -13.05 -19.91 7.52
N LEU A 83 -13.15 -18.64 7.83
CA LEU A 83 -14.15 -18.12 8.78
C LEU A 83 -15.56 -18.30 8.21
N GLY A 84 -15.78 -17.97 6.94
CA GLY A 84 -17.03 -18.17 6.24
C GLY A 84 -17.46 -19.64 6.17
N SER A 85 -16.52 -20.54 5.89
CA SER A 85 -16.73 -22.00 5.83
C SER A 85 -16.70 -22.70 7.20
N LYS A 86 -16.47 -21.93 8.30
CA LYS A 86 -16.41 -22.42 9.70
C LYS A 86 -15.28 -23.43 9.96
N GLN A 87 -14.19 -23.38 9.22
CA GLN A 87 -13.03 -24.27 9.36
C GLN A 87 -12.02 -23.68 10.34
N LYS A 88 -12.32 -23.69 11.64
CA LYS A 88 -11.50 -23.05 12.70
C LYS A 88 -10.09 -23.62 12.79
N ASP A 89 -9.92 -24.92 12.60
CA ASP A 89 -8.60 -25.56 12.66
C ASP A 89 -7.67 -25.02 11.57
N LYS A 90 -8.19 -24.78 10.36
CA LYS A 90 -7.44 -24.17 9.26
C LYS A 90 -7.09 -22.70 9.52
N ILE A 91 -7.93 -21.96 10.25
CA ILE A 91 -7.63 -20.58 10.62
C ILE A 91 -6.36 -20.54 11.48
N ASN A 92 -6.24 -21.38 12.51
CA ASN A 92 -5.07 -21.45 13.36
C ASN A 92 -3.81 -21.86 12.60
N GLY A 93 -3.91 -22.85 11.70
CA GLY A 93 -2.83 -23.23 10.80
C GLY A 93 -2.39 -22.09 9.88
N THR A 94 -3.34 -21.33 9.32
CA THR A 94 -3.06 -20.17 8.48
C THR A 94 -2.41 -19.04 9.27
N ILE A 95 -2.91 -18.72 10.49
CA ILE A 95 -2.31 -17.70 11.38
C ILE A 95 -0.85 -18.04 11.67
N SER A 96 -0.59 -19.28 12.09
CA SER A 96 0.77 -19.75 12.39
C SER A 96 1.67 -19.67 11.17
N THR A 97 1.22 -20.21 10.03
CA THR A 97 2.00 -20.23 8.79
C THR A 97 2.27 -18.82 8.26
N LEU A 98 1.30 -17.91 8.31
CA LEU A 98 1.46 -16.51 7.90
C LEU A 98 2.49 -15.78 8.75
N LEU A 99 2.40 -15.92 10.08
CA LEU A 99 3.35 -15.31 11.01
C LEU A 99 4.76 -15.84 10.78
N ILE A 100 4.94 -17.17 10.69
CA ILE A 100 6.24 -17.78 10.42
C ILE A 100 6.79 -17.30 9.08
N THR A 101 5.99 -17.33 8.01
CA THR A 101 6.44 -16.95 6.68
C THR A 101 6.91 -15.49 6.64
N LEU A 102 6.11 -14.56 7.19
CA LEU A 102 6.47 -13.15 7.18
C LEU A 102 7.68 -12.86 8.09
N MET A 103 7.79 -13.51 9.24
CA MET A 103 8.96 -13.35 10.13
C MET A 103 10.23 -13.90 9.51
N VAL A 104 10.17 -15.07 8.85
CA VAL A 104 11.32 -15.63 8.12
C VAL A 104 11.71 -14.72 6.96
N MET A 105 10.76 -14.22 6.18
CA MET A 105 11.03 -13.23 5.12
C MET A 105 11.69 -11.97 5.67
N ALA A 106 11.19 -11.43 6.76
CA ALA A 106 11.78 -10.25 7.40
C ALA A 106 13.23 -10.50 7.83
N ALA A 107 13.50 -11.67 8.44
CA ALA A 107 14.86 -12.07 8.83
C ALA A 107 15.78 -12.23 7.62
N VAL A 108 15.31 -12.86 6.54
CA VAL A 108 16.07 -13.01 5.30
C VAL A 108 16.39 -11.64 4.68
N PHE A 109 15.40 -10.75 4.55
CA PHE A 109 15.64 -9.43 4.00
C PHE A 109 16.51 -8.56 4.90
N MET A 110 16.38 -8.68 6.22
CA MET A 110 17.28 -8.01 7.17
C MET A 110 18.74 -8.42 6.90
N VAL A 111 19.01 -9.72 6.80
CA VAL A 111 20.37 -10.23 6.50
C VAL A 111 20.84 -9.78 5.12
N LEU A 112 19.98 -9.85 4.11
CA LEU A 112 20.32 -9.37 2.76
C LEU A 112 20.65 -7.88 2.74
N LEU A 113 19.89 -7.05 3.46
CA LEU A 113 20.18 -5.61 3.55
C LEU A 113 21.50 -5.35 4.27
N PHE A 114 21.85 -6.10 5.32
CA PHE A 114 23.17 -5.97 5.96
C PHE A 114 24.34 -6.33 5.03
N ILE A 115 24.16 -7.34 4.19
CA ILE A 115 25.22 -7.78 3.26
C ILE A 115 25.33 -6.82 2.06
N PHE A 116 24.19 -6.38 1.53
CA PHE A 116 24.09 -5.62 0.28
C PHE A 116 23.85 -4.11 0.46
N GLU A 117 23.94 -3.57 1.69
CA GLU A 117 23.77 -2.14 1.97
C GLU A 117 24.63 -1.26 1.04
N HIS A 118 25.94 -1.45 1.07
CA HIS A 118 26.87 -0.67 0.25
C HIS A 118 26.65 -0.81 -1.27
N PRO A 119 26.50 -2.05 -1.83
CA PRO A 119 26.12 -2.21 -3.23
C PRO A 119 24.81 -1.53 -3.63
N LEU A 120 23.79 -1.60 -2.76
CA LEU A 120 22.49 -0.96 -3.02
C LEU A 120 22.58 0.55 -3.02
N LEU A 121 23.29 1.17 -2.06
CA LEU A 121 23.48 2.61 -2.00
C LEU A 121 24.27 3.13 -3.22
N ARG A 122 25.25 2.38 -3.71
CA ARG A 122 25.96 2.71 -4.95
C ARG A 122 25.09 2.57 -6.19
N LEU A 123 24.25 1.51 -6.25
CA LEU A 123 23.31 1.31 -7.36
C LEU A 123 22.25 2.42 -7.44
N LEU A 124 21.92 3.02 -6.29
CA LEU A 124 20.97 4.15 -6.20
C LEU A 124 21.64 5.51 -6.40
N ASP A 125 22.90 5.54 -6.83
CA ASP A 125 23.69 6.77 -7.05
C ASP A 125 23.59 7.73 -5.86
N THR A 126 23.74 7.21 -4.63
CA THR A 126 23.62 7.97 -3.39
C THR A 126 24.74 9.01 -3.32
N PRO A 127 24.43 10.33 -3.16
CA PRO A 127 25.43 11.36 -3.01
C PRO A 127 26.37 11.10 -1.83
N ASP A 128 27.67 11.42 -1.97
CA ASP A 128 28.68 11.14 -0.93
C ASP A 128 28.33 11.82 0.40
N GLU A 129 27.75 13.02 0.36
CA GLU A 129 27.33 13.78 1.54
C GLU A 129 26.19 13.11 2.33
N ALA A 130 25.33 12.35 1.65
CA ALA A 130 24.19 11.64 2.26
C ALA A 130 24.52 10.17 2.53
N TYR A 131 25.62 9.61 1.98
CA TYR A 131 25.92 8.19 1.97
C TYR A 131 25.96 7.57 3.38
N GLY A 132 26.67 8.22 4.31
CA GLY A 132 26.76 7.71 5.69
C GLY A 132 25.43 7.72 6.43
N GLN A 133 24.60 8.75 6.22
CA GLN A 133 23.26 8.81 6.82
C GLN A 133 22.29 7.84 6.18
N ALA A 134 22.38 7.62 4.87
CA ALA A 134 21.57 6.64 4.15
C ALA A 134 21.88 5.21 4.60
N GLY A 135 23.16 4.88 4.81
CA GLY A 135 23.57 3.60 5.37
C GLY A 135 23.02 3.39 6.78
N GLN A 136 23.20 4.38 7.67
CA GLN A 136 22.65 4.34 9.02
C GLN A 136 21.12 4.16 9.02
N TYR A 137 20.42 4.90 8.14
CA TYR A 137 18.97 4.77 7.96
C TYR A 137 18.60 3.35 7.54
N MET A 138 19.23 2.80 6.49
CA MET A 138 18.97 1.45 5.99
C MET A 138 19.29 0.39 7.04
N PHE A 139 20.40 0.51 7.76
CA PHE A 139 20.76 -0.42 8.83
C PHE A 139 19.69 -0.48 9.91
N ILE A 140 19.27 0.66 10.44
CA ILE A 140 18.23 0.74 11.48
C ILE A 140 16.92 0.16 10.93
N CYS A 141 16.50 0.56 9.74
CA CYS A 141 15.26 0.11 9.12
C CYS A 141 15.27 -1.37 8.79
N SER A 142 16.42 -1.98 8.48
CA SER A 142 16.51 -3.42 8.23
C SER A 142 16.14 -4.25 9.45
N ILE A 143 16.55 -3.83 10.66
CA ILE A 143 16.10 -4.44 11.92
C ILE A 143 14.60 -4.27 12.09
N GLY A 144 14.09 -3.12 11.69
CA GLY A 144 12.66 -2.79 11.76
C GLY A 144 11.76 -3.63 10.88
N LEU A 145 12.29 -4.29 9.85
CA LEU A 145 11.50 -5.20 9.03
C LEU A 145 10.80 -6.28 9.86
N LEU A 146 11.43 -6.77 10.93
CA LEU A 146 10.80 -7.75 11.81
C LEU A 146 9.50 -7.20 12.44
N PHE A 147 9.51 -5.95 12.88
CA PHE A 147 8.33 -5.33 13.49
C PHE A 147 7.28 -4.96 12.44
N ILE A 148 7.71 -4.42 11.29
CA ILE A 148 6.83 -4.06 10.18
C ILE A 148 6.10 -5.31 9.64
N TYR A 149 6.82 -6.40 9.41
CA TYR A 149 6.25 -7.64 8.89
C TYR A 149 5.34 -8.31 9.93
N GLY A 150 5.77 -8.35 11.19
CA GLY A 150 4.96 -8.87 12.29
C GLY A 150 3.64 -8.11 12.45
N TYR A 151 3.68 -6.77 12.42
CA TYR A 151 2.48 -5.96 12.50
C TYR A 151 1.58 -6.12 11.27
N ASN A 152 2.15 -6.20 10.05
CA ASN A 152 1.37 -6.47 8.84
C ASN A 152 0.66 -7.83 8.91
N ALA A 153 1.33 -8.87 9.43
CA ALA A 153 0.71 -10.17 9.65
C ALA A 153 -0.48 -10.10 10.63
N LEU A 154 -0.28 -9.47 11.79
CA LEU A 154 -1.34 -9.31 12.80
C LEU A 154 -2.53 -8.51 12.26
N SER A 155 -2.27 -7.42 11.55
CA SER A 155 -3.29 -6.61 10.89
C SER A 155 -4.09 -7.43 9.87
N ALA A 156 -3.40 -8.23 9.06
CA ALA A 156 -4.03 -9.08 8.05
C ALA A 156 -4.92 -10.16 8.68
N ILE A 157 -4.47 -10.77 9.78
CA ILE A 157 -5.23 -11.76 10.54
C ILE A 157 -6.53 -11.15 11.06
N MET A 158 -6.46 -10.01 11.72
CA MET A 158 -7.65 -9.34 12.27
C MET A 158 -8.62 -8.93 11.17
N ARG A 159 -8.10 -8.41 10.06
CA ARG A 159 -8.93 -8.07 8.89
C ARG A 159 -9.63 -9.28 8.31
N GLY A 160 -8.96 -10.42 8.20
CA GLY A 160 -9.56 -11.68 7.75
C GLY A 160 -10.68 -12.17 8.67
N LEU A 161 -10.55 -11.95 9.97
CA LEU A 161 -11.58 -12.21 10.97
C LEU A 161 -12.74 -11.20 10.95
N GLY A 162 -12.64 -10.13 10.15
CA GLY A 162 -13.65 -9.08 10.04
C GLY A 162 -13.48 -7.93 11.02
N ASP A 163 -12.34 -7.86 11.71
CA ASP A 163 -12.00 -6.74 12.59
C ASP A 163 -11.04 -5.78 11.89
N SER A 164 -11.53 -4.62 11.48
CA SER A 164 -10.73 -3.53 10.94
C SER A 164 -10.41 -2.43 11.96
N ARG A 165 -11.09 -2.42 13.12
CA ARG A 165 -10.94 -1.36 14.12
C ARG A 165 -9.71 -1.55 14.98
N THR A 166 -9.44 -2.77 15.41
CA THR A 166 -8.28 -3.08 16.24
C THR A 166 -6.96 -2.72 15.56
N PRO A 167 -6.69 -3.09 14.28
CA PRO A 167 -5.51 -2.61 13.57
C PRO A 167 -5.40 -1.08 13.50
N MET A 168 -6.52 -0.39 13.23
CA MET A 168 -6.54 1.08 13.17
C MET A 168 -6.07 1.72 14.48
N ILE A 169 -6.53 1.21 15.63
CA ILE A 169 -6.13 1.76 16.94
C ILE A 169 -4.61 1.67 17.12
N PHE A 170 -3.99 0.55 16.74
CA PHE A 170 -2.54 0.37 16.87
C PHE A 170 -1.75 1.21 15.87
N VAL A 171 -2.29 1.49 14.69
CA VAL A 171 -1.71 2.49 13.76
C VAL A 171 -1.72 3.88 14.37
N ILE A 172 -2.83 4.31 14.99
CA ILE A 172 -2.93 5.61 15.66
C ILE A 172 -1.89 5.72 16.79
N ILE A 173 -1.76 4.69 17.61
CA ILE A 173 -0.77 4.65 18.69
C ILE A 173 0.65 4.72 18.13
N ALA A 174 0.96 3.93 17.09
CA ALA A 174 2.27 3.96 16.44
C ALA A 174 2.59 5.35 15.88
N CYS A 175 1.62 5.99 15.21
CA CYS A 175 1.79 7.33 14.67
C CYS A 175 2.09 8.37 15.77
N ALA A 176 1.36 8.34 16.89
CA ALA A 176 1.59 9.24 18.00
C ALA A 176 2.99 9.04 18.63
N ILE A 177 3.41 7.79 18.84
CA ILE A 177 4.74 7.46 19.35
C ILE A 177 5.83 7.93 18.37
N ASN A 178 5.65 7.69 17.07
CA ASN A 178 6.60 8.08 16.03
C ASN A 178 6.81 9.60 16.03
N ILE A 179 5.73 10.40 15.95
CA ILE A 179 5.83 11.87 15.93
C ILE A 179 6.54 12.41 17.19
N ILE A 180 6.20 11.87 18.37
CA ILE A 180 6.86 12.28 19.62
C ILE A 180 8.35 11.95 19.58
N LEU A 181 8.72 10.76 19.12
CA LEU A 181 10.12 10.35 19.02
C LEU A 181 10.88 11.11 17.95
N ASP A 182 10.26 11.45 16.82
CA ASP A 182 10.89 12.29 15.80
C ASP A 182 11.22 13.68 16.36
N LEU A 183 10.30 14.30 17.08
CA LEU A 183 10.54 15.57 17.74
C LEU A 183 11.67 15.47 18.79
N VAL A 184 11.74 14.38 19.56
CA VAL A 184 12.79 14.19 20.55
C VAL A 184 14.15 13.89 19.90
N LEU A 185 14.19 12.92 18.96
CA LEU A 185 15.45 12.44 18.41
C LEU A 185 15.98 13.30 17.27
N VAL A 186 15.11 13.79 16.39
CA VAL A 186 15.54 14.62 15.25
C VAL A 186 15.66 16.10 15.63
N ALA A 187 14.63 16.66 16.27
CA ALA A 187 14.65 18.08 16.66
C ALA A 187 15.43 18.32 17.95
N GLY A 188 15.34 17.44 18.98
CA GLY A 188 16.01 17.59 20.26
C GLY A 188 17.46 17.12 20.25
N PHE A 189 17.72 15.89 19.83
CA PHE A 189 19.06 15.29 19.81
C PHE A 189 19.82 15.46 18.48
N HIS A 190 19.21 16.06 17.46
CA HIS A 190 19.81 16.28 16.13
C HIS A 190 20.36 15.01 15.47
N MET A 191 19.69 13.86 15.65
CA MET A 191 20.13 12.57 15.13
C MET A 191 19.87 12.40 13.61
N GLY A 192 19.29 13.40 12.93
CA GLY A 192 19.04 13.36 11.49
C GLY A 192 18.22 12.14 11.03
N ALA A 193 18.61 11.57 9.87
CA ALA A 193 17.92 10.42 9.28
C ALA A 193 17.92 9.18 10.18
N GLY A 194 19.01 8.95 10.94
CA GLY A 194 19.09 7.83 11.88
C GLY A 194 18.06 7.94 13.02
N GLY A 195 17.80 9.16 13.51
CA GLY A 195 16.79 9.43 14.54
C GLY A 195 15.38 9.12 14.03
N ALA A 196 15.04 9.55 12.82
CA ALA A 196 13.76 9.28 12.18
C ALA A 196 13.55 7.76 11.91
N ALA A 197 14.60 7.08 11.41
CA ALA A 197 14.55 5.63 11.26
C ALA A 197 14.26 4.92 12.58
N PHE A 198 14.97 5.30 13.65
CA PHE A 198 14.76 4.71 14.97
C PHE A 198 13.35 4.99 15.53
N ALA A 199 12.86 6.22 15.40
CA ALA A 199 11.50 6.59 15.80
C ALA A 199 10.44 5.73 15.10
N THR A 200 10.55 5.58 13.78
CA THR A 200 9.63 4.76 12.97
C THR A 200 9.64 3.30 13.43
N ILE A 201 10.82 2.71 13.61
CA ILE A 201 10.94 1.30 13.95
C ILE A 201 10.50 1.03 15.38
N PHE A 202 10.84 1.89 16.32
CA PHE A 202 10.41 1.77 17.69
C PHE A 202 8.88 1.87 17.79
N ALA A 203 8.25 2.81 17.07
CA ALA A 203 6.81 2.94 16.99
C ALA A 203 6.13 1.68 16.42
N GLN A 204 6.69 1.10 15.35
CA GLN A 204 6.21 -0.16 14.79
C GLN A 204 6.38 -1.34 15.75
N GLY A 205 7.50 -1.40 16.46
CA GLY A 205 7.74 -2.40 17.51
C GLY A 205 6.74 -2.30 18.66
N CYS A 206 6.46 -1.09 19.15
CA CYS A 206 5.42 -0.84 20.16
C CYS A 206 4.04 -1.26 19.64
N SER A 207 3.70 -0.92 18.41
CA SER A 207 2.42 -1.29 17.80
C SER A 207 2.24 -2.80 17.73
N MET A 208 3.27 -3.53 17.25
CA MET A 208 3.26 -4.99 17.20
C MET A 208 3.12 -5.60 18.61
N LEU A 209 3.92 -5.13 19.56
CA LEU A 209 3.91 -5.65 20.92
C LEU A 209 2.56 -5.40 21.62
N PHE A 210 2.05 -4.17 21.53
CA PHE A 210 0.75 -3.83 22.13
C PHE A 210 -0.39 -4.60 21.48
N CYS A 211 -0.34 -4.83 20.18
CA CYS A 211 -1.29 -5.68 19.47
C CYS A 211 -1.27 -7.12 20.02
N ILE A 212 -0.09 -7.74 20.15
CA ILE A 212 0.04 -9.09 20.70
C ILE A 212 -0.48 -9.16 22.14
N LEU A 213 -0.10 -8.19 22.99
CA LEU A 213 -0.54 -8.14 24.38
C LEU A 213 -2.05 -7.96 24.49
N TYR A 214 -2.63 -7.12 23.65
CA TYR A 214 -4.07 -6.92 23.58
C TYR A 214 -4.80 -8.19 23.17
N LEU A 215 -4.34 -8.88 22.11
CA LEU A 215 -4.93 -10.13 21.64
C LEU A 215 -4.85 -11.22 22.72
N LYS A 216 -3.70 -11.38 23.39
CA LYS A 216 -3.54 -12.33 24.49
C LYS A 216 -4.48 -12.06 25.64
N ARG A 217 -4.78 -10.80 25.94
CA ARG A 217 -5.61 -10.40 27.09
C ARG A 217 -7.11 -10.56 26.83
N HIS A 218 -7.52 -10.69 25.58
CA HIS A 218 -8.93 -10.75 25.16
C HIS A 218 -9.32 -12.10 24.56
N ASP A 219 -8.71 -13.19 24.99
CA ASP A 219 -9.03 -14.57 24.59
C ASP A 219 -9.07 -14.75 23.07
N PHE A 220 -7.99 -14.26 22.41
CA PHE A 220 -7.84 -14.47 20.97
C PHE A 220 -7.66 -15.97 20.67
N MET A 221 -8.20 -16.43 19.53
CA MET A 221 -8.20 -17.85 19.13
C MET A 221 -6.80 -18.47 19.02
N PHE A 222 -5.75 -17.66 18.82
CA PHE A 222 -4.35 -18.08 18.76
C PHE A 222 -3.61 -17.57 20.01
N ASP A 223 -3.01 -18.47 20.78
CA ASP A 223 -2.46 -18.15 22.11
C ASP A 223 -1.04 -17.60 22.11
N PHE A 224 -0.37 -17.54 20.94
CA PHE A 224 1.02 -17.07 20.77
C PHE A 224 2.06 -17.82 21.64
N ARG A 225 1.79 -19.07 22.05
CA ARG A 225 2.79 -19.93 22.69
C ARG A 225 3.69 -20.54 21.64
N ALA A 226 4.95 -20.84 21.98
CA ALA A 226 5.90 -21.46 21.06
C ALA A 226 5.36 -22.79 20.47
N SER A 227 4.58 -23.55 21.26
CA SER A 227 3.93 -24.79 20.83
C SER A 227 2.83 -24.61 19.78
N SER A 228 2.27 -23.41 19.68
CA SER A 228 1.19 -23.10 18.72
C SER A 228 1.72 -22.69 17.34
N PHE A 229 3.01 -22.37 17.26
CA PHE A 229 3.66 -22.06 15.99
C PHE A 229 4.05 -23.36 15.28
N HIS A 230 3.26 -23.73 14.29
CA HIS A 230 3.52 -24.87 13.41
C HIS A 230 3.36 -24.46 11.96
N PHE A 231 4.30 -24.86 11.11
CA PHE A 231 4.27 -24.58 9.69
C PHE A 231 3.46 -25.64 8.95
N VAL A 232 2.37 -25.19 8.30
CA VAL A 232 1.50 -26.06 7.52
C VAL A 232 1.78 -25.85 6.03
N LYS A 233 2.37 -26.87 5.37
CA LYS A 233 2.79 -26.79 3.97
C LYS A 233 1.65 -26.46 3.01
N GLU A 234 0.45 -26.99 3.25
CA GLU A 234 -0.73 -26.73 2.42
C GLU A 234 -1.17 -25.28 2.51
N GLU A 235 -1.20 -24.73 3.74
CA GLU A 235 -1.56 -23.33 3.98
C GLU A 235 -0.50 -22.38 3.39
N PHE A 236 0.78 -22.74 3.46
CA PHE A 236 1.86 -22.00 2.82
C PHE A 236 1.71 -21.96 1.29
N HIS A 237 1.39 -23.08 0.65
CA HIS A 237 1.14 -23.12 -0.79
C HIS A 237 -0.03 -22.23 -1.20
N THR A 238 -1.11 -22.29 -0.43
CA THR A 238 -2.29 -21.46 -0.64
C THR A 238 -1.97 -19.97 -0.41
N LEU A 239 -1.19 -19.66 0.64
CA LEU A 239 -0.72 -18.30 0.93
C LEU A 239 0.10 -17.72 -0.22
N LEU A 240 1.05 -18.48 -0.76
CA LEU A 240 1.82 -18.05 -1.93
C LEU A 240 0.93 -17.86 -3.16
N ARG A 241 -0.01 -18.76 -3.39
CA ARG A 241 -0.94 -18.65 -4.53
C ARG A 241 -1.81 -17.40 -4.44
N CYS A 242 -2.28 -17.03 -3.25
CA CYS A 242 -3.13 -15.85 -3.05
C CYS A 242 -2.33 -14.55 -2.92
N GLY A 243 -1.21 -14.58 -2.19
CA GLY A 243 -0.48 -13.38 -1.78
C GLY A 243 0.66 -12.98 -2.72
N LEU A 244 1.38 -13.95 -3.30
CA LEU A 244 2.53 -13.65 -4.17
C LEU A 244 2.15 -12.81 -5.41
N PRO A 245 1.03 -13.10 -6.11
CA PRO A 245 0.59 -12.25 -7.21
C PRO A 245 0.33 -10.81 -6.78
N LEU A 246 -0.30 -10.60 -5.63
CA LEU A 246 -0.56 -9.26 -5.08
C LEU A 246 0.74 -8.53 -4.76
N SER A 247 1.72 -9.22 -4.18
CA SER A 247 3.05 -8.66 -3.89
C SER A 247 3.77 -8.20 -5.16
N ILE A 248 3.84 -9.07 -6.18
CA ILE A 248 4.51 -8.76 -7.45
C ILE A 248 3.79 -7.61 -8.18
N GLN A 249 2.47 -7.58 -8.13
CA GLN A 249 1.67 -6.51 -8.70
C GLN A 249 2.00 -5.14 -8.08
N MET A 250 2.08 -5.06 -6.75
CA MET A 250 2.39 -3.81 -6.05
C MET A 250 3.78 -3.29 -6.43
N VAL A 251 4.78 -4.17 -6.44
CA VAL A 251 6.14 -3.83 -6.85
C VAL A 251 6.21 -3.41 -8.31
N GLY A 252 5.59 -4.18 -9.21
CA GLY A 252 5.57 -3.89 -10.65
C GLY A 252 4.90 -2.57 -10.99
N THR A 253 3.83 -2.21 -10.30
CA THR A 253 3.16 -0.92 -10.48
C THR A 253 4.09 0.24 -10.14
N ASN A 254 4.83 0.15 -9.03
CA ASN A 254 5.80 1.17 -8.63
C ASN A 254 6.92 1.32 -9.68
N PHE A 255 7.45 0.22 -10.21
CA PHE A 255 8.44 0.26 -11.30
C PHE A 255 7.90 0.95 -12.57
N SER A 256 6.66 0.70 -12.94
CA SER A 256 6.04 1.37 -14.09
C SER A 256 5.99 2.89 -13.90
N PHE A 257 5.59 3.37 -12.73
CA PHE A 257 5.58 4.81 -12.43
C PHE A 257 6.98 5.42 -12.41
N LEU A 258 7.99 4.69 -11.94
CA LEU A 258 9.38 5.14 -11.96
C LEU A 258 9.87 5.38 -13.41
N ILE A 259 9.54 4.48 -14.34
CA ILE A 259 9.84 4.63 -15.76
C ILE A 259 9.13 5.86 -16.34
N LEU A 260 7.85 6.07 -16.00
CA LEU A 260 7.12 7.27 -16.44
C LEU A 260 7.76 8.55 -15.92
N THR A 261 8.23 8.58 -14.68
CA THR A 261 8.97 9.73 -14.12
C THR A 261 10.23 10.03 -14.94
N THR A 262 10.96 9.00 -15.40
CA THR A 262 12.11 9.18 -16.28
C THR A 262 11.71 9.81 -17.61
N PHE A 263 10.56 9.39 -18.19
CA PHE A 263 10.06 10.00 -19.44
C PHE A 263 9.61 11.44 -19.21
N ILE A 264 8.96 11.75 -18.10
CA ILE A 264 8.56 13.12 -17.73
C ILE A 264 9.76 14.04 -17.63
N ASN A 265 10.82 13.58 -16.95
CA ASN A 265 12.07 14.33 -16.82
C ASN A 265 12.73 14.64 -18.18
N ARG A 266 12.68 13.68 -19.11
CA ARG A 266 13.19 13.87 -20.48
C ARG A 266 12.33 14.79 -21.33
N ALA A 267 11.01 14.77 -21.14
CA ALA A 267 10.05 15.50 -21.97
C ALA A 267 9.88 16.97 -21.56
N GLY A 268 10.06 17.32 -20.27
CA GLY A 268 9.77 18.67 -19.78
C GLY A 268 10.67 19.17 -18.66
N GLY A 269 11.75 18.42 -18.32
CA GLY A 269 12.74 18.84 -17.32
C GLY A 269 12.17 18.95 -15.90
N VAL A 270 12.75 19.89 -15.12
CA VAL A 270 12.47 20.04 -13.69
C VAL A 270 11.02 20.45 -13.43
N ASP A 271 10.48 21.41 -14.19
CA ASP A 271 9.12 21.93 -13.98
C ASP A 271 8.05 20.89 -14.26
N ALA A 272 8.25 20.08 -15.31
CA ALA A 272 7.37 18.96 -15.62
C ALA A 272 7.42 17.86 -14.55
N SER A 273 8.62 17.58 -14.04
CA SER A 273 8.81 16.63 -12.94
C SER A 273 8.12 17.11 -11.65
N ALA A 274 8.25 18.39 -11.32
CA ALA A 274 7.57 19.01 -10.20
C ALA A 274 6.03 18.92 -10.36
N ALA A 275 5.52 19.26 -11.57
CA ALA A 275 4.11 19.18 -11.88
C ALA A 275 3.54 17.77 -11.71
N ALA A 276 4.20 16.76 -12.28
CA ALA A 276 3.80 15.36 -12.16
C ALA A 276 3.90 14.87 -10.71
N GLY A 277 4.94 15.28 -9.98
CA GLY A 277 5.12 14.98 -8.56
C GLY A 277 3.95 15.44 -7.71
N ILE A 278 3.45 16.67 -7.96
CA ILE A 278 2.27 17.21 -7.25
C ILE A 278 1.03 16.39 -7.55
N VAL A 279 0.77 16.08 -8.82
CA VAL A 279 -0.39 15.25 -9.19
C VAL A 279 -0.29 13.85 -8.58
N ASN A 280 0.90 13.25 -8.54
CA ASN A 280 1.12 11.94 -7.92
C ASN A 280 0.91 12.00 -6.40
N ASN A 281 1.36 13.05 -5.72
CA ASN A 281 1.09 13.26 -4.29
C ASN A 281 -0.41 13.41 -4.02
N PHE A 282 -1.10 14.23 -4.80
CA PHE A 282 -2.56 14.35 -4.71
C PHE A 282 -3.26 13.02 -4.94
N ASN A 283 -2.85 12.28 -5.98
CA ASN A 283 -3.37 10.94 -6.28
C ASN A 283 -3.14 9.97 -5.12
N GLY A 284 -1.99 10.04 -4.46
CA GLY A 284 -1.67 9.22 -3.28
C GLY A 284 -2.72 9.33 -2.17
N PHE A 285 -3.29 10.52 -1.95
CA PHE A 285 -4.40 10.72 -1.01
C PHE A 285 -5.76 10.35 -1.62
N ALA A 286 -5.99 10.73 -2.87
CA ALA A 286 -7.26 10.55 -3.56
C ALA A 286 -7.64 9.07 -3.78
N ILE A 287 -6.66 8.18 -3.88
CA ILE A 287 -6.88 6.74 -4.06
C ILE A 287 -7.21 6.01 -2.74
N LEU A 288 -6.86 6.57 -1.57
CA LEU A 288 -7.01 5.88 -0.27
C LEU A 288 -8.42 5.37 0.02
N PRO A 289 -9.51 6.12 -0.23
CA PRO A 289 -10.86 5.62 -0.01
C PRO A 289 -11.18 4.41 -0.89
N GLN A 290 -10.76 4.43 -2.17
CA GLN A 290 -11.00 3.32 -3.10
C GLN A 290 -10.23 2.07 -2.70
N ALA A 291 -8.95 2.22 -2.30
CA ALA A 291 -8.14 1.13 -1.78
C ALA A 291 -8.74 0.51 -0.51
N ALA A 292 -9.31 1.34 0.37
CA ALA A 292 -10.00 0.89 1.57
C ALA A 292 -11.28 0.10 1.22
N PHE A 293 -12.11 0.57 0.28
CA PHE A 293 -13.30 -0.16 -0.17
C PHE A 293 -12.92 -1.47 -0.85
N SER A 294 -11.90 -1.49 -1.69
CA SER A 294 -11.40 -2.70 -2.34
C SER A 294 -10.93 -3.74 -1.31
N SER A 295 -10.11 -3.33 -0.34
CA SER A 295 -9.61 -4.23 0.71
C SER A 295 -10.73 -4.77 1.60
N ALA A 296 -11.70 -3.93 1.94
CA ALA A 296 -12.87 -4.33 2.71
C ALA A 296 -13.76 -5.29 1.91
N ALA A 297 -13.99 -5.00 0.64
CA ALA A 297 -14.74 -5.87 -0.25
C ALA A 297 -14.07 -7.24 -0.41
N ALA A 298 -12.74 -7.30 -0.56
CA ALA A 298 -12.01 -8.55 -0.67
C ALA A 298 -12.24 -9.46 0.56
N ALA A 299 -12.15 -8.92 1.77
CA ALA A 299 -12.41 -9.66 3.00
C ALA A 299 -13.87 -10.11 3.12
N MET A 300 -14.85 -9.23 2.77
CA MET A 300 -16.28 -9.58 2.78
C MET A 300 -16.61 -10.64 1.75
N ILE A 301 -16.09 -10.52 0.53
CA ILE A 301 -16.28 -11.50 -0.54
C ILE A 301 -15.67 -12.84 -0.12
N ALA A 302 -14.46 -12.85 0.45
CA ALA A 302 -13.81 -14.08 0.92
C ALA A 302 -14.68 -14.83 1.96
N GLN A 303 -15.24 -14.12 2.95
CA GLN A 303 -16.15 -14.75 3.93
C GLN A 303 -17.44 -15.28 3.27
N ASN A 304 -18.02 -14.55 2.33
CA ASN A 304 -19.23 -14.98 1.63
C ASN A 304 -18.95 -16.17 0.70
N MET A 305 -17.82 -16.19 0.02
CA MET A 305 -17.37 -17.32 -0.81
C MET A 305 -17.13 -18.56 0.05
N GLY A 306 -16.46 -18.42 1.20
CA GLY A 306 -16.29 -19.52 2.15
C GLY A 306 -17.61 -20.12 2.65
N LYS A 307 -18.65 -19.29 2.77
CA LYS A 307 -20.01 -19.74 3.13
C LYS A 307 -20.78 -20.34 1.95
N GLY A 308 -20.32 -20.15 0.72
CA GLY A 308 -21.02 -20.55 -0.51
C GLY A 308 -22.09 -19.56 -0.99
N ASP A 309 -22.12 -18.33 -0.44
CA ASP A 309 -23.08 -17.29 -0.85
C ASP A 309 -22.53 -16.41 -1.99
N ILE A 310 -22.55 -16.99 -3.20
CA ILE A 310 -22.06 -16.34 -4.42
C ILE A 310 -22.88 -15.07 -4.72
N LYS A 311 -24.20 -15.12 -4.54
CA LYS A 311 -25.06 -13.95 -4.82
C LYS A 311 -24.73 -12.76 -3.93
N ARG A 312 -24.38 -13.01 -2.67
CA ARG A 312 -23.97 -11.93 -1.76
C ARG A 312 -22.57 -11.43 -2.09
N SER A 313 -21.67 -12.30 -2.53
CA SER A 313 -20.35 -11.93 -3.03
C SER A 313 -20.44 -10.98 -4.23
N GLU A 314 -21.28 -11.30 -5.22
CA GLU A 314 -21.56 -10.45 -6.39
C GLU A 314 -22.15 -9.11 -5.99
N LYS A 315 -23.17 -9.09 -5.11
CA LYS A 315 -23.71 -7.83 -4.58
C LYS A 315 -22.67 -7.00 -3.84
N THR A 316 -21.74 -7.62 -3.12
CA THR A 316 -20.64 -6.91 -2.43
C THR A 316 -19.72 -6.26 -3.44
N MET A 317 -19.38 -6.94 -4.53
CA MET A 317 -18.60 -6.38 -5.65
C MET A 317 -19.31 -5.16 -6.26
N HIS A 318 -20.60 -5.24 -6.58
CA HIS A 318 -21.35 -4.12 -7.14
C HIS A 318 -21.43 -2.93 -6.17
N CYS A 319 -21.59 -3.18 -4.85
CA CYS A 319 -21.54 -2.11 -3.85
C CYS A 319 -20.16 -1.46 -3.78
N CYS A 320 -19.08 -2.25 -3.86
CA CYS A 320 -17.72 -1.73 -3.92
C CYS A 320 -17.52 -0.85 -5.15
N LEU A 321 -17.93 -1.32 -6.33
CA LEU A 321 -17.86 -0.57 -7.58
C LEU A 321 -18.60 0.77 -7.48
N ALA A 322 -19.82 0.76 -6.95
CA ALA A 322 -20.61 1.98 -6.82
C ALA A 322 -19.98 3.00 -5.85
N LEU A 323 -19.41 2.53 -4.72
CA LEU A 323 -18.69 3.40 -3.78
C LEU A 323 -17.40 3.96 -4.40
N CYS A 324 -16.63 3.14 -5.10
CA CYS A 324 -15.44 3.58 -5.82
C CYS A 324 -15.77 4.57 -6.93
N LEU A 325 -16.87 4.35 -7.69
CA LEU A 325 -17.37 5.31 -8.68
C LEU A 325 -17.76 6.64 -8.03
N GLY A 326 -18.44 6.61 -6.89
CA GLY A 326 -18.78 7.83 -6.15
C GLY A 326 -17.54 8.65 -5.76
N VAL A 327 -16.50 7.98 -5.25
CA VAL A 327 -15.22 8.63 -4.94
C VAL A 327 -14.57 9.17 -6.22
N SER A 328 -14.55 8.39 -7.29
CA SER A 328 -13.99 8.80 -8.58
C SER A 328 -14.64 10.05 -9.14
N VAL A 329 -15.97 10.16 -9.09
CA VAL A 329 -16.70 11.35 -9.55
C VAL A 329 -16.28 12.58 -8.75
N ILE A 330 -16.15 12.43 -7.42
CA ILE A 330 -15.72 13.55 -6.55
C ILE A 330 -14.29 13.97 -6.91
N VAL A 331 -13.36 13.02 -7.02
CA VAL A 331 -11.94 13.32 -7.33
C VAL A 331 -11.81 13.93 -8.73
N PHE A 332 -12.50 13.35 -9.72
CA PHE A 332 -12.54 13.90 -11.09
C PHE A 332 -13.07 15.33 -11.11
N ALA A 333 -14.15 15.60 -10.40
CA ALA A 333 -14.69 16.95 -10.28
C ALA A 333 -13.71 17.91 -9.60
N LEU A 334 -13.04 17.50 -8.52
CA LEU A 334 -12.03 18.32 -7.85
C LEU A 334 -10.87 18.68 -8.78
N MET A 335 -10.37 17.72 -9.55
CA MET A 335 -9.28 17.91 -10.52
C MET A 335 -9.67 18.83 -11.69
N HIS A 336 -10.97 18.93 -12.01
CA HIS A 336 -11.46 19.79 -13.10
C HIS A 336 -11.92 21.18 -12.63
N ILE A 337 -12.49 21.27 -11.44
CA ILE A 337 -13.02 22.54 -10.89
C ILE A 337 -11.92 23.34 -10.20
N PHE A 338 -10.99 22.66 -9.54
CA PHE A 338 -9.95 23.27 -8.70
C PHE A 338 -8.52 22.86 -9.10
N PRO A 339 -8.16 22.75 -10.40
CA PRO A 339 -6.85 22.25 -10.79
C PRO A 339 -5.71 23.17 -10.31
N GLU A 340 -5.85 24.50 -10.47
CA GLU A 340 -4.82 25.46 -10.05
C GLU A 340 -4.64 25.47 -8.53
N GLN A 341 -5.75 25.37 -7.77
CA GLN A 341 -5.73 25.36 -6.32
C GLN A 341 -4.97 24.13 -5.78
N ILE A 342 -5.08 22.98 -6.47
CA ILE A 342 -4.29 21.78 -6.13
C ILE A 342 -2.79 22.10 -6.23
N PHE A 343 -2.35 22.79 -7.28
CA PHE A 343 -0.95 23.19 -7.43
C PHE A 343 -0.53 24.26 -6.41
N TYR A 344 -1.38 25.27 -6.16
CA TYR A 344 -1.09 26.32 -5.19
C TYR A 344 -0.93 25.82 -3.75
N LEU A 345 -1.61 24.74 -3.38
CA LEU A 345 -1.40 24.08 -2.07
C LEU A 345 0.05 23.63 -1.85
N PHE A 346 0.79 23.36 -2.94
CA PHE A 346 2.19 22.97 -2.90
C PHE A 346 3.18 24.13 -3.15
N GLY A 347 2.68 25.39 -3.22
CA GLY A 347 3.52 26.59 -3.29
C GLY A 347 4.30 26.76 -4.59
N VAL A 348 3.77 26.29 -5.73
CA VAL A 348 4.47 26.29 -7.01
C VAL A 348 4.32 27.61 -7.78
N ASN A 349 5.30 27.87 -8.66
CA ASN A 349 5.33 29.01 -9.56
C ASN A 349 4.49 28.76 -10.82
N ALA A 350 4.18 29.83 -11.58
CA ALA A 350 3.39 29.78 -12.80
C ALA A 350 4.00 28.86 -13.88
N ASP A 351 5.31 28.71 -13.93
CA ASP A 351 6.02 27.89 -14.93
C ASP A 351 5.64 26.39 -14.79
N VAL A 352 5.46 25.90 -13.55
CA VAL A 352 5.01 24.53 -13.26
C VAL A 352 3.58 24.30 -13.76
N LEU A 353 2.71 25.31 -13.71
CA LEU A 353 1.31 25.21 -14.18
C LEU A 353 1.21 24.95 -15.68
N VAL A 354 2.17 25.42 -16.47
CA VAL A 354 2.20 25.20 -17.94
C VAL A 354 2.19 23.70 -18.25
N TYR A 355 2.96 22.91 -17.49
CA TYR A 355 2.98 21.45 -17.61
C TYR A 355 1.89 20.78 -16.75
N GLY A 356 1.57 21.37 -15.61
CA GLY A 356 0.70 20.79 -14.60
C GLY A 356 -0.75 20.70 -15.03
N LEU A 357 -1.31 21.76 -15.61
CA LEU A 357 -2.71 21.77 -16.03
C LEU A 357 -3.02 20.76 -17.13
N PRO A 358 -2.23 20.66 -18.23
CA PRO A 358 -2.45 19.60 -19.20
C PRO A 358 -2.27 18.19 -18.64
N TYR A 359 -1.34 18.03 -17.68
CA TYR A 359 -1.08 16.75 -17.03
C TYR A 359 -2.25 16.31 -16.15
N ILE A 360 -2.73 17.18 -15.23
CA ILE A 360 -3.81 16.86 -14.29
C ILE A 360 -5.13 16.57 -15.01
N TYR A 361 -5.46 17.33 -16.06
CA TYR A 361 -6.65 17.05 -16.88
C TYR A 361 -6.58 15.71 -17.57
N ALA A 362 -5.45 15.36 -18.17
CA ALA A 362 -5.28 14.07 -18.84
C ALA A 362 -5.27 12.90 -17.84
N PHE A 363 -4.56 13.07 -16.72
CA PHE A 363 -4.46 12.08 -15.66
C PHE A 363 -5.82 11.78 -15.01
N SER A 364 -6.68 12.80 -14.83
CA SER A 364 -7.97 12.64 -14.14
C SER A 364 -8.89 11.59 -14.76
N PHE A 365 -8.76 11.33 -16.07
CA PHE A 365 -9.52 10.27 -16.76
C PHE A 365 -9.19 8.86 -16.26
N GLU A 366 -8.09 8.66 -15.52
CA GLU A 366 -7.80 7.40 -14.84
C GLU A 366 -8.92 7.01 -13.88
N TYR A 367 -9.55 7.99 -13.23
CA TYR A 367 -10.65 7.77 -12.28
C TYR A 367 -11.93 7.22 -12.91
N ILE A 368 -12.02 7.15 -14.24
CA ILE A 368 -13.12 6.44 -14.93
C ILE A 368 -12.89 4.93 -14.90
N GLY A 369 -11.67 4.47 -15.14
CA GLY A 369 -11.31 3.04 -15.19
C GLY A 369 -10.94 2.43 -13.84
N LEU A 370 -10.37 3.22 -12.94
CA LEU A 370 -9.83 2.79 -11.65
C LEU A 370 -10.86 2.06 -10.75
N PRO A 371 -12.15 2.49 -10.63
CA PRO A 371 -13.16 1.79 -9.85
C PRO A 371 -13.38 0.34 -10.28
N PHE A 372 -13.33 0.07 -11.57
CA PHE A 372 -13.47 -1.28 -12.12
C PHE A 372 -12.29 -2.14 -11.71
N ILE A 373 -11.05 -1.63 -11.90
CA ILE A 373 -9.83 -2.34 -11.46
C ILE A 373 -9.88 -2.64 -9.97
N MET A 374 -10.24 -1.67 -9.12
CA MET A 374 -10.32 -1.84 -7.67
C MET A 374 -11.33 -2.91 -7.26
N SER A 375 -12.48 -2.95 -7.93
CA SER A 375 -13.54 -3.93 -7.65
C SER A 375 -13.18 -5.33 -8.14
N PHE A 376 -12.59 -5.45 -9.32
CA PHE A 376 -12.14 -6.73 -9.86
C PHE A 376 -10.94 -7.28 -9.07
N ASN A 377 -10.01 -6.42 -8.64
CA ASN A 377 -8.92 -6.82 -7.75
C ASN A 377 -9.46 -7.43 -6.44
N ALA A 378 -10.52 -6.86 -5.87
CA ALA A 378 -11.14 -7.38 -4.66
C ALA A 378 -11.72 -8.80 -4.88
N VAL A 379 -12.40 -9.02 -6.01
CA VAL A 379 -12.95 -10.34 -6.37
C VAL A 379 -11.85 -11.35 -6.64
N SER A 380 -10.88 -10.97 -7.45
CA SER A 380 -9.76 -11.84 -7.84
C SER A 380 -8.94 -12.28 -6.63
N ALA A 381 -8.66 -11.35 -5.70
CA ALA A 381 -8.01 -11.66 -4.44
C ALA A 381 -8.87 -12.64 -3.62
N ALA A 382 -10.16 -12.35 -3.44
CA ALA A 382 -11.08 -13.12 -2.61
C ALA A 382 -11.32 -14.55 -3.12
N THR A 383 -11.25 -14.77 -4.44
CA THR A 383 -11.41 -16.08 -5.08
C THR A 383 -10.10 -16.86 -5.19
N GLY A 384 -8.97 -16.31 -4.74
CA GLY A 384 -7.66 -16.94 -4.85
C GLY A 384 -7.08 -16.94 -6.28
N ASN A 385 -7.66 -16.17 -7.19
CA ASN A 385 -7.23 -16.03 -8.59
C ASN A 385 -6.38 -14.78 -8.84
N GLY A 386 -5.57 -14.36 -7.86
CA GLY A 386 -4.72 -13.17 -7.93
C GLY A 386 -3.79 -13.11 -9.15
N TRP A 387 -3.50 -14.25 -9.79
CA TRP A 387 -2.71 -14.32 -11.03
C TRP A 387 -3.38 -13.61 -12.20
N ILE A 388 -4.72 -13.63 -12.29
CA ILE A 388 -5.45 -12.90 -13.33
C ILE A 388 -5.17 -11.40 -13.18
N THR A 389 -5.34 -10.89 -11.96
CA THR A 389 -5.08 -9.50 -11.65
C THR A 389 -3.62 -9.11 -11.87
N LEU A 390 -2.67 -9.96 -11.47
CA LEU A 390 -1.25 -9.72 -11.74
C LEU A 390 -0.98 -9.59 -13.24
N VAL A 391 -1.38 -10.58 -14.03
CA VAL A 391 -1.10 -10.61 -15.48
C VAL A 391 -1.74 -9.41 -16.17
N THR A 392 -3.00 -9.11 -15.89
CA THR A 392 -3.71 -7.98 -16.50
C THR A 392 -3.10 -6.63 -16.12
N ASN A 393 -2.70 -6.45 -14.85
CA ASN A 393 -2.03 -5.22 -14.42
C ASN A 393 -0.61 -5.10 -15.00
N MET A 394 0.14 -6.21 -15.14
CA MET A 394 1.45 -6.19 -15.80
C MET A 394 1.33 -5.88 -17.30
N ILE A 395 0.36 -6.45 -17.99
CA ILE A 395 0.07 -6.09 -19.40
C ILE A 395 -0.27 -4.60 -19.49
N SER A 396 -1.19 -4.12 -18.66
CA SER A 396 -1.58 -2.71 -18.63
C SER A 396 -0.39 -1.78 -18.38
N ALA A 397 0.47 -2.11 -17.38
CA ALA A 397 1.57 -1.27 -16.98
C ALA A 397 2.75 -1.29 -17.95
N PHE A 398 3.20 -2.48 -18.39
CA PHE A 398 4.45 -2.64 -19.14
C PHE A 398 4.23 -2.73 -20.66
N ILE A 399 3.13 -3.34 -21.12
CA ILE A 399 2.87 -3.53 -22.55
C ILE A 399 2.04 -2.38 -23.13
N VAL A 400 1.16 -1.76 -22.33
CA VAL A 400 0.32 -0.66 -22.82
C VAL A 400 0.87 0.69 -22.36
N ARG A 401 0.93 0.94 -21.04
CA ARG A 401 1.25 2.26 -20.47
C ARG A 401 2.62 2.76 -20.91
N ILE A 402 3.68 1.98 -20.73
CA ILE A 402 5.06 2.43 -21.00
C ILE A 402 5.28 2.66 -22.50
N PRO A 403 4.96 1.72 -23.43
CA PRO A 403 5.13 1.97 -24.85
C PRO A 403 4.26 3.12 -25.37
N LEU A 404 3.00 3.20 -24.91
CA LEU A 404 2.10 4.28 -25.30
C LEU A 404 2.59 5.64 -24.81
N ALA A 405 3.11 5.72 -23.57
CA ALA A 405 3.73 6.93 -23.05
C ALA A 405 4.90 7.38 -23.92
N TYR A 406 5.77 6.45 -24.32
CA TYR A 406 6.89 6.76 -25.19
C TYR A 406 6.43 7.25 -26.58
N VAL A 407 5.49 6.56 -27.21
CA VAL A 407 4.94 6.94 -28.52
C VAL A 407 4.28 8.31 -28.46
N LEU A 408 3.37 8.53 -27.51
CA LEU A 408 2.65 9.80 -27.41
C LEU A 408 3.56 10.97 -27.05
N ALA A 409 4.53 10.76 -26.15
CA ALA A 409 5.41 11.83 -25.70
C ALA A 409 6.45 12.22 -26.74
N PHE A 410 7.11 11.26 -27.37
CA PHE A 410 8.31 11.50 -28.17
C PHE A 410 8.09 11.33 -29.67
N LEU A 411 7.22 10.42 -30.14
CA LEU A 411 6.94 10.24 -31.56
C LEU A 411 5.78 11.14 -32.03
N CYS A 412 4.76 11.33 -31.21
CA CYS A 412 3.65 12.25 -31.49
C CYS A 412 3.89 13.67 -30.98
N GLU A 413 5.04 13.93 -30.35
CA GLU A 413 5.47 15.24 -29.83
C GLU A 413 4.50 15.89 -28.83
N LEU A 414 3.67 15.08 -28.14
CA LEU A 414 2.73 15.56 -27.12
C LEU A 414 3.40 15.84 -25.76
N GLY A 415 4.69 15.51 -25.62
CA GLY A 415 5.47 15.76 -24.43
C GLY A 415 4.83 15.13 -23.17
N VAL A 416 4.82 15.88 -22.08
CA VAL A 416 4.31 15.44 -20.76
C VAL A 416 2.81 15.10 -20.80
N ARG A 417 2.04 15.81 -21.63
CA ARG A 417 0.61 15.53 -21.83
C ARG A 417 0.39 14.14 -22.42
N GLY A 418 1.25 13.71 -23.37
CA GLY A 418 1.19 12.37 -23.95
C GLY A 418 1.43 11.27 -22.92
N ILE A 419 2.36 11.49 -21.98
CA ILE A 419 2.61 10.57 -20.86
C ILE A 419 1.34 10.46 -19.99
N ALA A 420 0.74 11.59 -19.62
CA ALA A 420 -0.47 11.60 -18.82
C ALA A 420 -1.65 10.87 -19.47
N ILE A 421 -1.83 11.00 -20.79
CA ILE A 421 -2.89 10.31 -21.55
C ILE A 421 -2.67 8.78 -21.56
N SER A 422 -1.43 8.30 -21.54
CA SER A 422 -1.14 6.87 -21.54
C SER A 422 -1.69 6.14 -20.29
N ILE A 423 -1.79 6.84 -19.15
CA ILE A 423 -2.22 6.28 -17.88
C ILE A 423 -3.69 5.83 -17.91
N PRO A 424 -4.66 6.70 -18.21
CA PRO A 424 -6.08 6.30 -18.27
C PRO A 424 -6.36 5.26 -19.38
N ILE A 425 -5.67 5.33 -20.53
CA ILE A 425 -5.84 4.34 -21.59
C ILE A 425 -5.38 2.96 -21.09
N ALA A 426 -4.22 2.88 -20.45
CA ALA A 426 -3.73 1.63 -19.89
C ALA A 426 -4.65 1.08 -18.81
N THR A 427 -5.18 1.95 -17.94
CA THR A 427 -6.14 1.59 -16.90
C THR A 427 -7.45 1.06 -17.51
N ALA A 428 -7.96 1.70 -18.57
CA ALA A 428 -9.14 1.23 -19.30
C ALA A 428 -8.91 -0.13 -19.96
N VAL A 429 -7.78 -0.33 -20.61
CA VAL A 429 -7.40 -1.63 -21.19
C VAL A 429 -7.32 -2.71 -20.11
N GLY A 430 -6.68 -2.42 -18.98
CA GLY A 430 -6.62 -3.34 -17.85
C GLY A 430 -8.01 -3.71 -17.31
N ALA A 431 -8.91 -2.73 -17.16
CA ALA A 431 -10.28 -2.96 -16.73
C ALA A 431 -11.07 -3.83 -17.72
N ILE A 432 -10.92 -3.59 -19.02
CA ILE A 432 -11.57 -4.39 -20.08
C ILE A 432 -11.07 -5.84 -20.03
N ILE A 433 -9.75 -6.04 -19.94
CA ILE A 433 -9.18 -7.40 -19.86
C ILE A 433 -9.70 -8.12 -18.61
N GLN A 434 -9.71 -7.46 -17.45
CA GLN A 434 -10.24 -8.07 -16.22
C GLN A 434 -11.74 -8.38 -16.28
N PHE A 435 -12.51 -7.60 -17.03
CA PHE A 435 -13.94 -7.86 -17.23
C PHE A 435 -14.21 -9.08 -18.11
N LEU A 436 -13.30 -9.42 -19.02
CA LEU A 436 -13.43 -10.56 -19.93
C LEU A 436 -13.08 -11.91 -19.27
N PHE A 437 -12.38 -11.90 -18.14
CA PHE A 437 -12.02 -13.08 -17.34
C PHE A 437 -12.93 -13.28 -16.13
#